data_5157d30b3fff52fc981bce8ce9625875
#
_entry.id   5157d30b3fff52fc981bce8ce9625875
#
_cell.length_a   1.000
_cell.length_b   1.000
_cell.length_c   1.000
_cell.angle_alpha   90.00
_cell.angle_beta   90.00
_cell.angle_gamma   90.00
#
_symmetry.space_group_name_H-M   'P 1'
#
loop_
_entity.id
_entity.type
_entity.pdbx_description
1 polymer ?
#
loop_
_entity_poly.entity_id
_entity_poly.type
_entity_poly.pdbx_seq_one_letter_code
_entity_poly.pdbx_strand_id
1 'polypeptide(L)'
;MKSVLSRFLRRKSSQTEMAVSHSHHARVFVSRHDETAIIVALHYNGPKGLLFEDIHPVVLRGPLEAATLGCETKAALEKTQIRPPVSFANHKLKDWPAFKASRMKTVRQFEQDFIDIQLSGANEVNLVYLIEGYPEKDSELKVLASISSGAAPDKLGEQIILVYRACRDRQL
;
A
#
# COMPACT_ATOMS: atom_id res chain seq x y z
N MET A 1 25.64 -43.37 -50.89
CA MET A 1 24.69 -43.45 -49.76
C MET A 1 25.04 -42.35 -48.78
N LYS A 2 24.32 -41.23 -48.80
CA LYS A 2 24.61 -40.07 -47.94
C LYS A 2 23.48 -39.94 -46.93
N SER A 3 23.91 -39.99 -45.67
CA SER A 3 23.12 -39.86 -44.46
C SER A 3 22.43 -38.52 -44.41
N VAL A 4 21.11 -38.54 -44.18
CA VAL A 4 20.30 -37.37 -43.94
C VAL A 4 20.36 -37.04 -42.45
N LEU A 5 21.22 -36.11 -42.10
CA LEU A 5 21.32 -35.59 -40.76
C LEU A 5 20.17 -34.64 -40.46
N SER A 6 19.33 -35.06 -39.54
CA SER A 6 18.24 -34.34 -38.91
C SER A 6 18.68 -32.98 -38.42
N ARG A 7 18.10 -31.91 -38.99
CA ARG A 7 18.11 -30.56 -38.40
C ARG A 7 17.19 -30.57 -37.19
N PHE A 8 17.76 -30.78 -36.03
CA PHE A 8 17.10 -30.44 -34.77
C PHE A 8 16.93 -28.93 -34.72
N LEU A 9 15.74 -28.44 -35.02
CA LEU A 9 15.29 -27.12 -34.73
C LEU A 9 15.32 -26.96 -33.20
N ARG A 10 16.35 -26.28 -32.69
CA ARG A 10 16.32 -25.69 -31.36
C ARG A 10 15.16 -24.70 -31.29
N ARG A 11 14.00 -25.18 -30.84
CA ARG A 11 12.96 -24.31 -30.32
C ARG A 11 13.60 -23.60 -29.13
N LYS A 12 13.98 -22.33 -29.32
CA LYS A 12 14.11 -21.40 -28.21
C LYS A 12 12.75 -21.36 -27.55
N SER A 13 12.58 -22.08 -26.46
CA SER A 13 11.47 -21.81 -25.55
C SER A 13 11.65 -20.38 -25.12
N SER A 14 10.87 -19.47 -25.67
CA SER A 14 10.60 -18.19 -25.02
C SER A 14 9.96 -18.58 -23.70
N GLN A 15 10.76 -18.64 -22.63
CA GLN A 15 10.23 -18.51 -21.30
C GLN A 15 9.59 -17.12 -21.27
N THR A 16 8.29 -17.09 -21.53
CA THR A 16 7.46 -15.99 -21.11
C THR A 16 7.66 -15.97 -19.60
N GLU A 17 8.48 -15.07 -19.09
CA GLU A 17 8.50 -14.75 -17.67
C GLU A 17 7.05 -14.46 -17.32
N MET A 18 6.38 -15.43 -16.70
CA MET A 18 5.07 -15.18 -16.11
C MET A 18 5.33 -14.08 -15.09
N ALA A 19 4.83 -12.88 -15.38
CA ALA A 19 4.87 -11.79 -14.44
C ALA A 19 4.29 -12.33 -13.13
N VAL A 20 5.12 -12.40 -12.09
CA VAL A 20 4.68 -12.86 -10.78
C VAL A 20 3.61 -11.88 -10.34
N SER A 21 2.35 -12.32 -10.39
CA SER A 21 1.24 -11.55 -9.88
C SER A 21 1.42 -11.40 -8.38
N HIS A 22 1.21 -10.21 -7.86
CA HIS A 22 1.30 -9.90 -6.44
C HIS A 22 0.17 -8.97 -6.03
N SER A 23 -0.25 -9.06 -4.77
CA SER A 23 -1.26 -8.18 -4.23
C SER A 23 -0.75 -6.75 -4.15
N HIS A 24 -1.60 -5.80 -4.49
CA HIS A 24 -1.34 -4.37 -4.33
C HIS A 24 -1.46 -3.98 -2.86
N HIS A 25 -0.59 -3.10 -2.38
CA HIS A 25 -0.62 -2.63 -0.99
C HIS A 25 -0.32 -1.13 -0.91
N ALA A 26 -1.07 -0.45 -0.05
CA ALA A 26 -0.80 0.94 0.31
C ALA A 26 -1.18 1.17 1.78
N ARG A 27 -0.65 2.25 2.35
CA ARG A 27 -1.08 2.76 3.67
C ARG A 27 -1.47 4.22 3.54
N VAL A 28 -2.49 4.59 4.27
CA VAL A 28 -2.95 5.97 4.40
C VAL A 28 -2.98 6.30 5.89
N PHE A 29 -2.16 7.25 6.29
CA PHE A 29 -2.16 7.78 7.66
C PHE A 29 -2.93 9.09 7.65
N VAL A 30 -3.98 9.20 8.47
CA VAL A 30 -4.79 10.42 8.53
C VAL A 30 -4.70 11.03 9.91
N SER A 31 -4.29 12.29 9.97
CA SER A 31 -4.21 13.07 11.20
C SER A 31 -5.60 13.25 11.85
N ARG A 32 -5.66 13.03 13.16
CA ARG A 32 -6.88 13.21 13.97
C ARG A 32 -7.28 14.66 14.12
N HIS A 33 -6.35 15.60 13.91
CA HIS A 33 -6.50 17.01 14.24
C HIS A 33 -6.83 17.88 13.04
N ASP A 34 -6.14 17.69 11.93
CA ASP A 34 -6.20 18.58 10.78
C ASP A 34 -6.51 17.87 9.44
N GLU A 35 -6.88 16.60 9.53
CA GLU A 35 -7.19 15.76 8.38
C GLU A 35 -6.06 15.69 7.32
N THR A 36 -4.82 16.02 7.68
CA THR A 36 -3.67 15.76 6.81
C THR A 36 -3.56 14.27 6.53
N ALA A 37 -3.53 13.88 5.25
CA ALA A 37 -3.32 12.49 4.85
C ALA A 37 -1.91 12.27 4.31
N ILE A 38 -1.27 11.16 4.70
CA ILE A 38 0.02 10.71 4.19
C ILE A 38 -0.21 9.35 3.54
N ILE A 39 -0.02 9.29 2.23
CA ILE A 39 -0.29 8.10 1.41
C ILE A 39 1.06 7.50 1.01
N VAL A 40 1.22 6.20 1.24
CA VAL A 40 2.47 5.47 0.99
C VAL A 40 2.19 4.19 0.21
N ALA A 41 2.88 4.02 -0.90
CA ALA A 41 2.92 2.73 -1.59
C ALA A 41 3.76 1.74 -0.76
N LEU A 42 3.36 0.47 -0.78
CA LEU A 42 4.13 -0.60 -0.15
C LEU A 42 4.74 -1.51 -1.23
N HIS A 43 5.97 -1.95 -0.99
CA HIS A 43 6.70 -2.83 -1.89
C HIS A 43 7.13 -4.09 -1.16
N TYR A 44 7.21 -5.20 -1.88
CA TYR A 44 7.77 -6.46 -1.35
C TYR A 44 9.29 -6.40 -1.34
N ASN A 45 9.90 -6.76 -0.22
CA ASN A 45 11.35 -6.93 -0.06
C ASN A 45 11.77 -8.30 -0.56
N GLY A 46 11.91 -8.44 -1.87
CA GLY A 46 12.09 -9.71 -2.55
C GLY A 46 10.80 -10.51 -2.70
N PRO A 47 10.82 -11.68 -3.38
CA PRO A 47 9.62 -12.44 -3.76
C PRO A 47 8.79 -12.98 -2.59
N LYS A 48 9.40 -13.14 -1.43
CA LYS A 48 8.78 -13.64 -0.18
C LYS A 48 9.02 -12.71 0.99
N GLY A 49 9.45 -11.48 0.71
CA GLY A 49 9.83 -10.51 1.72
C GLY A 49 8.64 -9.82 2.38
N LEU A 50 8.95 -9.15 3.49
CA LEU A 50 8.02 -8.26 4.16
C LEU A 50 7.75 -7.02 3.31
N LEU A 51 6.58 -6.41 3.51
CA LEU A 51 6.26 -5.13 2.89
C LEU A 51 7.06 -3.99 3.55
N PHE A 52 7.50 -3.05 2.76
CA PHE A 52 8.14 -1.82 3.23
C PHE A 52 7.60 -0.60 2.48
N GLU A 53 7.63 0.54 3.12
CA GLU A 53 7.12 1.79 2.57
C GLU A 53 8.04 2.38 1.49
N ASP A 54 7.43 2.95 0.45
CA ASP A 54 8.16 3.77 -0.52
C ASP A 54 8.73 5.02 0.16
N ILE A 55 9.88 5.47 -0.30
CA ILE A 55 10.58 6.62 0.26
C ILE A 55 9.96 7.98 -0.12
N HIS A 56 8.97 7.97 -1.01
CA HIS A 56 8.29 9.15 -1.53
C HIS A 56 6.78 9.14 -1.17
N PRO A 57 6.41 9.38 0.10
CA PRO A 57 5.01 9.55 0.48
C PRO A 57 4.38 10.75 -0.20
N VAL A 58 3.09 10.61 -0.54
CA VAL A 58 2.26 11.76 -0.95
C VAL A 58 1.62 12.35 0.30
N VAL A 59 1.67 13.68 0.45
CA VAL A 59 1.07 14.39 1.58
C VAL A 59 -0.03 15.32 1.07
N LEU A 60 -1.27 15.03 1.47
CA LEU A 60 -2.43 15.89 1.24
C LEU A 60 -2.71 16.70 2.50
N ARG A 61 -2.81 18.01 2.36
CA ARG A 61 -3.07 18.94 3.48
C ARG A 61 -4.44 19.57 3.35
N GLY A 62 -5.09 19.81 4.47
CA GLY A 62 -6.42 20.42 4.55
C GLY A 62 -7.53 19.38 4.54
N PRO A 63 -8.78 19.81 4.33
CA PRO A 63 -9.92 18.89 4.34
C PRO A 63 -9.72 17.75 3.34
N LEU A 64 -10.08 16.52 3.76
CA LEU A 64 -10.01 15.36 2.88
C LEU A 64 -11.02 15.48 1.74
N GLU A 65 -10.52 15.59 0.53
CA GLU A 65 -11.33 15.48 -0.68
C GLU A 65 -11.30 14.04 -1.22
N ALA A 66 -12.46 13.42 -1.33
CA ALA A 66 -12.57 12.02 -1.73
C ALA A 66 -11.92 11.73 -3.09
N ALA A 67 -12.13 12.60 -4.08
CA ALA A 67 -11.56 12.41 -5.41
C ALA A 67 -10.02 12.42 -5.37
N THR A 68 -9.42 13.41 -4.74
CA THR A 68 -7.96 13.55 -4.61
C THR A 68 -7.37 12.40 -3.80
N LEU A 69 -7.95 12.11 -2.64
CA LEU A 69 -7.51 11.01 -1.77
C LEU A 69 -7.57 9.65 -2.50
N GLY A 70 -8.66 9.40 -3.20
CA GLY A 70 -8.85 8.17 -3.95
C GLY A 70 -7.89 8.03 -5.13
N CYS A 71 -7.65 9.10 -5.91
CA CYS A 71 -6.68 9.12 -7.00
C CYS A 71 -5.27 8.78 -6.52
N GLU A 72 -4.79 9.46 -5.47
CA GLU A 72 -3.45 9.25 -4.95
C GLU A 72 -3.30 7.88 -4.30
N THR A 73 -4.33 7.40 -3.60
CA THR A 73 -4.31 6.04 -3.01
C THR A 73 -4.30 4.97 -4.10
N LYS A 74 -5.10 5.12 -5.16
CA LYS A 74 -5.11 4.19 -6.29
C LYS A 74 -3.74 4.15 -6.98
N ALA A 75 -3.15 5.31 -7.22
CA ALA A 75 -1.79 5.42 -7.77
C ALA A 75 -0.74 4.77 -6.86
N ALA A 76 -0.89 4.87 -5.53
CA ALA A 76 -0.01 4.20 -4.58
C ALA A 76 -0.15 2.67 -4.63
N LEU A 77 -1.39 2.15 -4.71
CA LEU A 77 -1.66 0.72 -4.85
C LEU A 77 -1.02 0.15 -6.14
N GLU A 78 -1.18 0.85 -7.26
CA GLU A 78 -0.64 0.44 -8.56
C GLU A 78 0.90 0.51 -8.63
N LYS A 79 1.55 1.24 -7.72
CA LYS A 79 3.02 1.27 -7.58
C LYS A 79 3.60 0.05 -6.87
N THR A 80 2.78 -0.78 -6.22
CA THR A 80 3.29 -1.98 -5.53
C THR A 80 4.09 -2.85 -6.48
N GLN A 81 5.28 -3.25 -6.08
CA GLN A 81 6.15 -4.13 -6.86
C GLN A 81 7.07 -4.93 -5.95
N ILE A 82 7.61 -6.02 -6.49
CA ILE A 82 8.67 -6.78 -5.85
C ILE A 82 9.99 -6.06 -6.13
N ARG A 83 10.68 -5.61 -5.09
CA ARG A 83 11.99 -4.95 -5.21
C ARG A 83 13.13 -5.90 -4.79
N PRO A 84 14.35 -5.67 -5.25
CA PRO A 84 15.50 -6.41 -4.78
C PRO A 84 15.58 -6.40 -3.25
N PRO A 85 15.97 -7.52 -2.61
CA PRO A 85 16.06 -7.59 -1.15
C PRO A 85 17.04 -6.56 -0.60
N VAL A 86 16.60 -5.78 0.38
CA VAL A 86 17.44 -4.83 1.13
C VAL A 86 17.46 -5.21 2.60
N SER A 87 18.61 -5.00 3.24
CA SER A 87 18.73 -5.23 4.67
C SER A 87 18.21 -4.02 5.46
N PHE A 88 17.33 -4.27 6.41
CA PHE A 88 16.83 -3.26 7.34
C PHE A 88 17.59 -3.23 8.69
N ALA A 89 18.68 -3.99 8.81
CA ALA A 89 19.42 -4.13 10.08
C ALA A 89 19.87 -2.78 10.68
N ASN A 90 20.13 -1.79 9.84
CA ASN A 90 20.57 -0.44 10.25
C ASN A 90 19.46 0.61 10.22
N HIS A 91 18.23 0.24 9.82
CA HIS A 91 17.11 1.17 9.77
C HIS A 91 16.61 1.43 11.20
N LYS A 92 16.42 2.69 11.52
CA LYS A 92 15.83 3.13 12.79
C LYS A 92 14.38 3.53 12.57
N LEU A 93 13.57 3.49 13.61
CA LEU A 93 12.17 3.96 13.55
C LEU A 93 12.06 5.39 13.01
N LYS A 94 13.03 6.25 13.29
CA LYS A 94 13.09 7.61 12.74
C LYS A 94 13.31 7.67 11.22
N ASP A 95 13.67 6.56 10.59
CA ASP A 95 13.86 6.48 9.13
C ASP A 95 12.58 6.10 8.39
N TRP A 96 11.51 5.84 9.10
CA TRP A 96 10.19 5.53 8.58
C TRP A 96 9.65 6.65 7.68
N PRO A 97 9.36 6.40 6.39
CA PRO A 97 9.00 7.43 5.42
C PRO A 97 7.76 8.23 5.80
N ALA A 98 6.67 7.57 6.21
CA ALA A 98 5.44 8.25 6.64
C ALA A 98 5.68 9.14 7.86
N PHE A 99 6.45 8.67 8.85
CA PHE A 99 6.82 9.48 10.00
C PHE A 99 7.61 10.73 9.60
N LYS A 100 8.60 10.62 8.72
CA LYS A 100 9.35 11.78 8.21
C LYS A 100 8.44 12.79 7.51
N ALA A 101 7.50 12.30 6.69
CA ALA A 101 6.55 13.13 5.96
C ALA A 101 5.58 13.87 6.90
N SER A 102 5.24 13.30 8.05
CA SER A 102 4.36 13.90 9.06
C SER A 102 4.95 15.14 9.73
N ARG A 103 6.29 15.26 9.75
CA ARG A 103 7.05 16.30 10.50
C ARG A 103 6.83 16.26 12.01
N MET A 104 6.32 15.14 12.55
CA MET A 104 6.17 14.97 13.99
C MET A 104 7.54 14.85 14.66
N LYS A 105 7.63 15.28 15.93
CA LYS A 105 8.89 15.26 16.69
C LYS A 105 9.30 13.86 17.11
N THR A 106 8.33 12.99 17.39
CA THR A 106 8.59 11.62 17.85
C THR A 106 7.67 10.63 17.14
N VAL A 107 8.15 9.39 16.97
CA VAL A 107 7.34 8.30 16.40
C VAL A 107 6.10 8.03 17.24
N ARG A 108 6.25 8.06 18.59
CA ARG A 108 5.11 7.88 19.49
C ARG A 108 4.01 8.91 19.26
N GLN A 109 4.38 10.19 19.09
CA GLN A 109 3.40 11.25 18.75
C GLN A 109 2.73 10.97 17.41
N PHE A 110 3.51 10.58 16.38
CA PHE A 110 2.95 10.22 15.07
C PHE A 110 1.93 9.10 15.20
N GLU A 111 2.26 8.02 15.92
CA GLU A 111 1.37 6.89 16.13
C GLU A 111 0.10 7.23 16.95
N GLN A 112 0.16 8.24 17.80
CA GLN A 112 -0.99 8.72 18.56
C GLN A 112 -1.88 9.67 17.75
N ASP A 113 -1.26 10.53 16.94
CA ASP A 113 -1.96 11.60 16.23
C ASP A 113 -2.50 11.15 14.86
N PHE A 114 -2.02 10.04 14.32
CA PHE A 114 -2.45 9.52 13.02
C PHE A 114 -3.17 8.18 13.14
N ILE A 115 -4.29 8.06 12.43
CA ILE A 115 -5.00 6.79 12.22
C ILE A 115 -4.33 6.09 11.05
N ASP A 116 -3.95 4.83 11.25
CA ASP A 116 -3.39 3.96 10.21
C ASP A 116 -4.52 3.24 9.47
N ILE A 117 -4.57 3.41 8.16
CA ILE A 117 -5.50 2.72 7.28
C ILE A 117 -4.68 1.95 6.26
N GLN A 118 -4.82 0.63 6.26
CA GLN A 118 -4.11 -0.27 5.36
C GLN A 118 -5.04 -0.70 4.24
N LEU A 119 -4.51 -0.70 3.02
CA LEU A 119 -5.21 -1.18 1.85
C LEU A 119 -4.43 -2.34 1.25
N SER A 120 -5.14 -3.41 0.91
CA SER A 120 -4.55 -4.58 0.28
C SER A 120 -5.47 -5.18 -0.77
N GLY A 121 -4.89 -5.69 -1.86
CA GLY A 121 -5.61 -6.55 -2.79
C GLY A 121 -6.02 -7.84 -2.09
N ALA A 122 -7.28 -8.23 -2.20
CA ALA A 122 -7.81 -9.46 -1.58
C ALA A 122 -7.18 -10.73 -2.17
N ASN A 123 -6.64 -10.63 -3.37
CA ASN A 123 -5.97 -11.71 -4.07
C ASN A 123 -4.94 -11.14 -5.06
N GLU A 124 -4.16 -12.01 -5.68
CA GLU A 124 -3.12 -11.63 -6.65
C GLU A 124 -3.67 -10.95 -7.93
N VAL A 125 -4.97 -11.07 -8.21
CA VAL A 125 -5.64 -10.40 -9.34
C VAL A 125 -6.15 -8.99 -8.99
N ASN A 126 -6.10 -8.63 -7.71
CA ASN A 126 -6.48 -7.29 -7.22
C ASN A 126 -7.87 -6.80 -7.66
N LEU A 127 -8.85 -7.71 -7.76
CA LEU A 127 -10.22 -7.35 -8.14
C LEU A 127 -10.97 -6.59 -7.05
N VAL A 128 -10.60 -6.81 -5.81
CA VAL A 128 -11.18 -6.17 -4.63
C VAL A 128 -10.06 -5.67 -3.74
N TYR A 129 -10.17 -4.46 -3.26
CA TYR A 129 -9.33 -3.92 -2.20
C TYR A 129 -10.03 -4.05 -0.86
N LEU A 130 -9.32 -4.60 0.12
CA LEU A 130 -9.69 -4.58 1.53
C LEU A 130 -9.11 -3.31 2.15
N ILE A 131 -9.90 -2.67 3.02
CA ILE A 131 -9.55 -1.43 3.72
C ILE A 131 -9.67 -1.70 5.20
N GLU A 132 -8.57 -1.64 5.92
CA GLU A 132 -8.51 -1.91 7.36
C GLU A 132 -8.05 -0.64 8.09
N GLY A 133 -8.91 -0.08 8.92
CA GLY A 133 -8.58 1.05 9.78
C GLY A 133 -8.30 0.60 11.21
N TYR A 134 -7.27 1.17 11.82
CA TYR A 134 -6.84 0.86 13.19
C TYR A 134 -7.12 2.08 14.08
N PRO A 135 -8.17 2.04 14.94
CA PRO A 135 -8.50 3.15 15.83
C PRO A 135 -7.36 3.52 16.77
N GLU A 136 -6.61 2.51 17.23
CA GLU A 136 -5.45 2.67 18.10
C GLU A 136 -4.35 1.71 17.65
N LYS A 137 -3.10 2.10 17.90
CA LYS A 137 -1.97 1.20 17.73
C LYS A 137 -2.11 0.03 18.72
N ASP A 138 -1.78 -1.16 18.25
CA ASP A 138 -1.82 -2.41 19.03
C ASP A 138 -3.22 -2.85 19.49
N SER A 139 -4.28 -2.19 18.99
CA SER A 139 -5.67 -2.63 19.22
C SER A 139 -6.00 -3.83 18.34
N GLU A 140 -6.72 -4.80 18.92
CA GLU A 140 -7.35 -5.88 18.16
C GLU A 140 -8.58 -5.40 17.37
N LEU A 141 -9.09 -4.22 17.72
CA LEU A 141 -10.25 -3.63 17.06
C LEU A 141 -9.84 -3.04 15.70
N LYS A 142 -10.59 -3.43 14.67
CA LYS A 142 -10.41 -2.93 13.31
C LYS A 142 -11.74 -2.44 12.75
N VAL A 143 -11.69 -1.40 11.92
CA VAL A 143 -12.79 -1.03 11.03
C VAL A 143 -12.48 -1.60 9.66
N LEU A 144 -13.40 -2.41 9.13
CA LEU A 144 -13.21 -3.10 7.85
C LEU A 144 -14.17 -2.57 6.80
N ALA A 145 -13.67 -2.36 5.62
CA ALA A 145 -14.44 -2.09 4.42
C ALA A 145 -13.82 -2.81 3.22
N SER A 146 -14.54 -2.86 2.12
CA SER A 146 -14.01 -3.37 0.85
C SER A 146 -14.61 -2.61 -0.32
N ILE A 147 -13.87 -2.56 -1.43
CA ILE A 147 -14.31 -1.91 -2.65
C ILE A 147 -13.74 -2.63 -3.88
N SER A 148 -14.49 -2.64 -4.98
CA SER A 148 -13.96 -3.11 -6.27
C SER A 148 -12.77 -2.24 -6.70
N SER A 149 -11.71 -2.86 -7.19
CA SER A 149 -10.56 -2.13 -7.76
C SER A 149 -10.92 -1.33 -9.02
N GLY A 150 -11.99 -1.73 -9.70
CA GLY A 150 -12.55 -1.00 -10.84
C GLY A 150 -13.43 0.19 -10.45
N ALA A 151 -13.67 0.43 -9.16
CA ALA A 151 -14.44 1.59 -8.72
C ALA A 151 -13.73 2.90 -9.09
N ALA A 152 -14.53 3.95 -9.30
CA ALA A 152 -14.00 5.28 -9.53
C ALA A 152 -13.19 5.78 -8.31
N PRO A 153 -12.14 6.57 -8.53
CA PRO A 153 -11.26 7.02 -7.44
C PRO A 153 -12.00 7.75 -6.31
N ASP A 154 -13.00 8.57 -6.63
CA ASP A 154 -13.81 9.26 -5.63
C ASP A 154 -14.50 8.28 -4.67
N LYS A 155 -14.97 7.13 -5.18
CA LYS A 155 -15.60 6.09 -4.36
C LYS A 155 -14.60 5.40 -3.43
N LEU A 156 -13.37 5.20 -3.89
CA LEU A 156 -12.29 4.70 -3.02
C LEU A 156 -11.98 5.71 -1.91
N GLY A 157 -11.86 6.99 -2.26
CA GLY A 157 -11.64 8.06 -1.27
C GLY A 157 -12.79 8.17 -0.26
N GLU A 158 -14.05 8.10 -0.70
CA GLU A 158 -15.23 8.06 0.18
C GLU A 158 -15.14 6.92 1.20
N GLN A 159 -14.77 5.71 0.76
CA GLN A 159 -14.62 4.55 1.65
C GLN A 159 -13.49 4.75 2.67
N ILE A 160 -12.35 5.30 2.26
CA ILE A 160 -11.24 5.61 3.16
C ILE A 160 -11.68 6.64 4.21
N ILE A 161 -12.40 7.68 3.80
CA ILE A 161 -12.93 8.72 4.72
C ILE A 161 -13.94 8.11 5.70
N LEU A 162 -14.81 7.20 5.25
CA LEU A 162 -15.75 6.50 6.14
C LEU A 162 -15.02 5.65 7.19
N VAL A 163 -14.00 4.89 6.77
CA VAL A 163 -13.16 4.09 7.68
C VAL A 163 -12.42 5.01 8.66
N TYR A 164 -11.84 6.10 8.18
CA TYR A 164 -11.18 7.11 9.03
C TYR A 164 -12.13 7.65 10.11
N ARG A 165 -13.32 8.11 9.72
CA ARG A 165 -14.32 8.66 10.66
C ARG A 165 -14.74 7.62 11.68
N ALA A 166 -15.02 6.39 11.24
CA ALA A 166 -15.38 5.31 12.14
C ALA A 166 -14.27 4.94 13.14
N CYS A 167 -12.99 5.06 12.74
CA CYS A 167 -11.86 4.90 13.66
C CYS A 167 -11.73 6.07 14.63
N ARG A 168 -11.89 7.32 14.15
CA ARG A 168 -11.78 8.52 14.96
C ARG A 168 -12.86 8.60 16.03
N ASP A 169 -14.12 8.29 15.65
CA ASP A 169 -15.29 8.46 16.50
C ASP A 169 -15.45 7.29 17.53
N ARG A 170 -14.62 6.22 17.43
CA ARG A 170 -14.57 5.10 18.37
C ARG A 170 -13.67 5.33 19.59
N GLN A 171 -13.07 6.47 19.75
CA GLN A 171 -12.36 6.80 21.00
C GLN A 171 -13.40 6.95 22.12
N LEU A 172 -13.53 5.88 22.88
CA LEU A 172 -14.27 5.83 24.15
C LEU A 172 -13.38 6.30 25.28
#